data_2ef110afd8f70374553d71f27d2458c6
#
_entry.id   2ef110afd8f70374553d71f27d2458c6
#
_cell.length_a   1.000
_cell.length_b   1.000
_cell.length_c   1.000
_cell.angle_alpha   90.00
_cell.angle_beta   90.00
_cell.angle_gamma   90.00
#
_symmetry.space_group_name_H-M   'P 1'
#
loop_
_entity.id
_entity.type
_entity.pdbx_description
1 polymer ?
#
loop_
_entity_poly.entity_id
_entity_poly.type
_entity_poly.pdbx_seq_one_letter_code
_entity_poly.pdbx_strand_id
1 'polypeptide(L)'
;MQARSSGWQDRIPAAVSAAAANAASVDAEARFPAESFQAIKGQRLLGIMVPTALGGEGAVISEVGDVCYQLAQACASTAMIFAMHQIKTACLLRHRGDSAFIAGLLQRLCAEQLLLASSTTEGQSGGNVRSSEAPVVHEGGRISLERRASVIS
;
A
#
# COMPACT_ATOMS: atom_id res chain seq x y z
N MET A 1 11.86 30.41 0.19
CA MET A 1 10.66 29.57 0.37
C MET A 1 10.06 29.41 -1.00
N GLN A 2 10.45 28.34 -1.75
CA GLN A 2 9.91 28.07 -3.08
C GLN A 2 8.51 27.51 -2.94
N ALA A 3 7.55 28.15 -3.60
CA ALA A 3 6.22 27.60 -3.77
C ALA A 3 6.34 26.22 -4.47
N ARG A 4 5.99 25.14 -3.77
CA ARG A 4 5.84 23.83 -4.42
C ARG A 4 4.70 23.96 -5.42
N SER A 5 4.97 23.60 -6.67
CA SER A 5 3.94 23.51 -7.71
C SER A 5 2.77 22.65 -7.20
N SER A 6 1.56 23.07 -7.50
CA SER A 6 0.34 22.27 -7.31
C SER A 6 0.61 20.83 -7.77
N GLY A 7 0.69 19.92 -6.82
CA GLY A 7 1.14 18.57 -7.04
C GLY A 7 0.09 17.54 -6.61
N TRP A 8 0.53 16.31 -6.47
CA TRP A 8 -0.32 15.23 -6.00
C TRP A 8 -0.92 15.50 -4.59
N GLN A 9 -0.30 16.38 -3.79
CA GLN A 9 -0.79 16.77 -2.46
C GLN A 9 -2.17 17.42 -2.50
N ASP A 10 -2.51 18.14 -3.57
CA ASP A 10 -3.82 18.79 -3.73
C ASP A 10 -4.97 17.77 -3.89
N ARG A 11 -4.63 16.50 -4.12
CA ARG A 11 -5.57 15.40 -4.27
C ARG A 11 -5.94 14.72 -2.94
N ILE A 12 -5.17 14.95 -1.87
CA ILE A 12 -5.35 14.31 -0.55
C ILE A 12 -6.71 14.66 0.07
N PRO A 13 -7.19 15.93 0.06
CA PRO A 13 -8.44 16.30 0.73
C PRO A 13 -9.65 15.49 0.28
N ALA A 14 -9.72 15.09 -1.00
CA ALA A 14 -10.81 14.27 -1.50
C ALA A 14 -10.85 12.88 -0.85
N ALA A 15 -9.68 12.24 -0.68
CA ALA A 15 -9.56 10.96 -0.01
C ALA A 15 -9.88 11.05 1.49
N VAL A 16 -9.41 12.12 2.15
CA VAL A 16 -9.68 12.39 3.57
C VAL A 16 -11.18 12.62 3.80
N SER A 17 -11.83 13.40 2.93
CA SER A 17 -13.28 13.64 3.01
C SER A 17 -14.09 12.34 2.87
N ALA A 18 -13.73 11.48 1.92
CA ALA A 18 -14.39 10.18 1.76
C ALA A 18 -14.16 9.27 2.99
N ALA A 19 -12.96 9.31 3.58
CA ALA A 19 -12.66 8.55 4.80
C ALA A 19 -13.50 9.04 5.99
N ALA A 20 -13.60 10.36 6.19
CA ALA A 20 -14.40 10.94 7.28
C ALA A 20 -15.88 10.60 7.15
N ALA A 21 -16.43 10.68 5.93
CA ALA A 21 -17.86 10.42 5.69
C ALA A 21 -18.28 8.98 6.00
N ASN A 22 -17.36 8.03 5.96
CA ASN A 22 -17.66 6.61 6.12
C ASN A 22 -17.07 5.98 7.41
N ALA A 23 -16.32 6.74 8.20
CA ALA A 23 -15.59 6.22 9.36
C ALA A 23 -16.49 5.50 10.36
N ALA A 24 -17.63 6.08 10.69
CA ALA A 24 -18.56 5.51 11.67
C ALA A 24 -19.10 4.14 11.25
N SER A 25 -19.49 3.97 9.98
CA SER A 25 -19.98 2.67 9.48
C SER A 25 -18.85 1.65 9.31
N VAL A 26 -17.67 2.10 8.92
CA VAL A 26 -16.48 1.24 8.83
C VAL A 26 -16.14 0.63 10.18
N ASP A 27 -16.21 1.44 11.24
CA ASP A 27 -15.92 1.01 12.61
C ASP A 27 -17.04 0.10 13.15
N ALA A 28 -18.29 0.55 13.07
CA ALA A 28 -19.45 -0.17 13.62
C ALA A 28 -19.68 -1.55 12.97
N GLU A 29 -19.42 -1.66 11.68
CA GLU A 29 -19.64 -2.88 10.89
C GLU A 29 -18.36 -3.74 10.73
N ALA A 30 -17.21 -3.26 11.24
CA ALA A 30 -15.89 -3.88 11.05
C ALA A 30 -15.61 -4.21 9.57
N ARG A 31 -15.98 -3.32 8.65
CA ARG A 31 -15.92 -3.53 7.21
C ARG A 31 -14.71 -2.87 6.56
N PHE A 32 -14.35 -3.32 5.37
CA PHE A 32 -13.36 -2.65 4.54
C PHE A 32 -13.87 -1.26 4.11
N PRO A 33 -13.02 -0.20 4.20
CA PRO A 33 -13.39 1.18 3.84
C PRO A 33 -13.38 1.40 2.31
N ALA A 34 -14.28 0.74 1.59
CA ALA A 34 -14.29 0.66 0.14
C ALA A 34 -14.39 2.05 -0.51
N GLU A 35 -15.22 2.93 0.02
CA GLU A 35 -15.44 4.29 -0.49
C GLU A 35 -14.18 5.14 -0.37
N SER A 36 -13.47 5.03 0.75
CA SER A 36 -12.19 5.70 0.96
C SER A 36 -11.16 5.23 -0.05
N PHE A 37 -11.07 3.91 -0.28
CA PHE A 37 -10.12 3.36 -1.25
C PHE A 37 -10.52 3.63 -2.69
N GLN A 38 -11.80 3.76 -2.99
CA GLN A 38 -12.25 4.24 -4.29
C GLN A 38 -11.78 5.70 -4.54
N ALA A 39 -11.91 6.57 -3.53
CA ALA A 39 -11.41 7.93 -3.60
C ALA A 39 -9.88 7.97 -3.72
N ILE A 40 -9.14 7.21 -2.88
CA ILE A 40 -7.68 7.10 -2.93
C ILE A 40 -7.20 6.67 -4.33
N LYS A 41 -7.84 5.66 -4.94
CA LYS A 41 -7.55 5.19 -6.30
C LYS A 41 -7.89 6.27 -7.34
N GLY A 42 -9.06 6.89 -7.24
CA GLY A 42 -9.49 7.97 -8.14
C GLY A 42 -8.52 9.16 -8.11
N GLN A 43 -7.97 9.45 -6.96
CA GLN A 43 -6.95 10.47 -6.75
C GLN A 43 -5.51 9.99 -7.03
N ARG A 44 -5.33 8.74 -7.48
CA ARG A 44 -4.04 8.13 -7.85
C ARG A 44 -3.01 8.18 -6.72
N LEU A 45 -3.43 7.99 -5.46
CA LEU A 45 -2.56 8.11 -4.28
C LEU A 45 -1.83 6.81 -3.93
N LEU A 46 -2.17 5.66 -4.51
CA LEU A 46 -1.48 4.41 -4.20
C LEU A 46 -0.04 4.37 -4.73
N GLY A 47 0.23 5.02 -5.85
CA GLY A 47 1.56 5.07 -6.47
C GLY A 47 2.45 6.25 -6.05
N ILE A 48 2.09 7.05 -5.03
CA ILE A 48 2.78 8.32 -4.74
C ILE A 48 4.27 8.15 -4.43
N MET A 49 4.65 7.06 -3.75
CA MET A 49 6.05 6.79 -3.40
C MET A 49 6.89 6.28 -4.58
N VAL A 50 6.24 5.73 -5.59
CA VAL A 50 6.96 5.19 -6.76
C VAL A 50 7.63 6.32 -7.52
N PRO A 51 8.91 6.17 -7.97
CA PRO A 51 9.59 7.18 -8.76
C PRO A 51 8.84 7.57 -10.02
N THR A 52 8.98 8.82 -10.45
CA THR A 52 8.35 9.36 -11.66
C THR A 52 8.72 8.59 -12.92
N ALA A 53 9.94 8.06 -13.00
CA ALA A 53 10.39 7.20 -14.09
C ALA A 53 9.59 5.89 -14.23
N LEU A 54 8.86 5.48 -13.18
CA LEU A 54 8.00 4.31 -13.17
C LEU A 54 6.50 4.68 -13.09
N GLY A 55 6.18 5.95 -13.30
CA GLY A 55 4.80 6.44 -13.35
C GLY A 55 4.20 6.88 -12.02
N GLY A 56 5.01 6.97 -10.96
CA GLY A 56 4.62 7.52 -9.66
C GLY A 56 4.92 9.00 -9.52
N GLU A 57 4.89 9.49 -8.27
CA GLU A 57 5.13 10.90 -7.92
C GLU A 57 6.49 11.12 -7.23
N GLY A 58 7.17 10.06 -6.80
CA GLY A 58 8.46 10.13 -6.11
C GLY A 58 8.37 10.72 -4.70
N ALA A 59 7.21 10.62 -4.03
CA ALA A 59 7.04 11.11 -2.68
C ALA A 59 8.00 10.44 -1.71
N VAL A 60 8.58 11.24 -0.80
CA VAL A 60 9.47 10.73 0.24
C VAL A 60 8.67 10.24 1.44
N ILE A 61 9.32 9.44 2.29
CA ILE A 61 8.65 8.77 3.43
C ILE A 61 7.95 9.75 4.39
N SER A 62 8.50 10.93 4.61
CA SER A 62 7.87 11.95 5.44
C SER A 62 6.56 12.47 4.84
N GLU A 63 6.52 12.68 3.53
CA GLU A 63 5.30 13.10 2.83
C GLU A 63 4.22 12.01 2.88
N VAL A 64 4.61 10.74 2.76
CA VAL A 64 3.69 9.60 2.97
C VAL A 64 3.18 9.56 4.41
N GLY A 65 4.05 9.84 5.38
CA GLY A 65 3.67 9.97 6.79
C GLY A 65 2.61 11.05 7.02
N ASP A 66 2.75 12.20 6.36
CA ASP A 66 1.77 13.29 6.42
C ASP A 66 0.40 12.88 5.84
N VAL A 67 0.39 12.10 4.75
CA VAL A 67 -0.86 11.54 4.20
C VAL A 67 -1.50 10.57 5.18
N CYS A 68 -0.70 9.65 5.76
CA CYS A 68 -1.19 8.72 6.78
C CYS A 68 -1.78 9.45 7.98
N TYR A 69 -1.12 10.52 8.45
CA TYR A 69 -1.62 11.35 9.54
C TYR A 69 -2.97 11.98 9.21
N GLN A 70 -3.10 12.60 8.04
CA GLN A 70 -4.36 13.23 7.60
C GLN A 70 -5.50 12.20 7.47
N LEU A 71 -5.22 11.03 6.89
CA LEU A 71 -6.19 9.95 6.80
C LEU A 71 -6.59 9.42 8.19
N ALA A 72 -5.64 9.32 9.13
CA ALA A 72 -5.89 8.82 10.48
C ALA A 72 -6.80 9.74 11.28
N GLN A 73 -6.72 11.05 11.08
CA GLN A 73 -7.64 12.01 11.68
C GLN A 73 -9.09 11.81 11.20
N ALA A 74 -9.27 11.23 10.01
CA ALA A 74 -10.58 10.97 9.42
C ALA A 74 -11.09 9.55 9.70
N CYS A 75 -10.25 8.53 9.45
CA CYS A 75 -10.57 7.11 9.62
C CYS A 75 -9.30 6.30 9.84
N ALA A 76 -9.11 5.78 11.07
CA ALA A 76 -7.93 5.02 11.45
C ALA A 76 -7.75 3.75 10.59
N SER A 77 -8.84 3.04 10.26
CA SER A 77 -8.80 1.84 9.42
C SER A 77 -8.30 2.15 8.01
N THR A 78 -8.78 3.24 7.40
CA THR A 78 -8.30 3.69 6.08
C THR A 78 -6.81 4.03 6.12
N ALA A 79 -6.38 4.77 7.14
CA ALA A 79 -4.98 5.15 7.31
C ALA A 79 -4.07 3.95 7.49
N MET A 80 -4.48 2.96 8.30
CA MET A 80 -3.70 1.75 8.54
C MET A 80 -3.50 0.95 7.26
N ILE A 81 -4.56 0.71 6.49
CA ILE A 81 -4.47 -0.03 5.22
C ILE A 81 -3.59 0.72 4.22
N PHE A 82 -3.73 2.05 4.13
CA PHE A 82 -2.89 2.88 3.27
C PHE A 82 -1.42 2.82 3.70
N ALA A 83 -1.11 2.93 5.00
CA ALA A 83 0.23 2.82 5.53
C ALA A 83 0.87 1.46 5.22
N MET A 84 0.14 0.36 5.44
CA MET A 84 0.62 -1.00 5.15
C MET A 84 0.92 -1.17 3.65
N HIS A 85 0.08 -0.64 2.76
CA HIS A 85 0.34 -0.62 1.33
C HIS A 85 1.64 0.15 1.00
N GLN A 86 1.83 1.35 1.57
CA GLN A 86 3.04 2.15 1.31
C GLN A 86 4.30 1.50 1.87
N ILE A 87 4.23 0.81 3.00
CA ILE A 87 5.33 -0.02 3.53
C ILE A 87 5.73 -1.10 2.52
N LYS A 88 4.75 -1.81 1.89
CA LYS A 88 5.05 -2.81 0.87
C LYS A 88 5.64 -2.17 -0.39
N THR A 89 5.14 -1.03 -0.80
CA THR A 89 5.71 -0.26 -1.91
C THR A 89 7.17 0.12 -1.62
N ALA A 90 7.46 0.62 -0.41
CA ALA A 90 8.82 0.94 0.03
C ALA A 90 9.75 -0.30 0.00
N CYS A 91 9.25 -1.46 0.48
CA CYS A 91 10.01 -2.71 0.41
C CYS A 91 10.35 -3.10 -1.03
N LEU A 92 9.37 -3.04 -1.95
CA LEU A 92 9.60 -3.32 -3.37
C LEU A 92 10.63 -2.37 -3.97
N LEU A 93 10.52 -1.07 -3.71
CA LEU A 93 11.46 -0.06 -4.18
C LEU A 93 12.88 -0.30 -3.65
N ARG A 94 13.00 -0.62 -2.35
CA ARG A 94 14.29 -0.84 -1.69
C ARG A 94 15.01 -2.09 -2.20
N HIS A 95 14.25 -3.15 -2.51
CA HIS A 95 14.80 -4.44 -2.89
C HIS A 95 14.66 -4.75 -4.39
N ARG A 96 14.25 -3.78 -5.18
CA ARG A 96 14.04 -3.96 -6.63
C ARG A 96 15.28 -4.44 -7.37
N GLY A 97 16.46 -3.88 -7.06
CA GLY A 97 17.66 -4.06 -7.88
C GLY A 97 17.37 -3.78 -9.36
N ASP A 98 17.86 -4.65 -10.24
CA ASP A 98 17.64 -4.59 -11.68
C ASP A 98 16.48 -5.50 -12.16
N SER A 99 15.60 -5.92 -11.25
CA SER A 99 14.49 -6.81 -11.59
C SER A 99 13.47 -6.12 -12.48
N ALA A 100 13.40 -6.55 -13.74
CA ALA A 100 12.38 -6.09 -14.69
C ALA A 100 10.97 -6.46 -14.24
N PHE A 101 10.79 -7.60 -13.54
CA PHE A 101 9.51 -8.02 -12.97
C PHE A 101 9.01 -7.02 -11.92
N ILE A 102 9.87 -6.63 -10.96
CA ILE A 102 9.47 -5.68 -9.91
C ILE A 102 9.25 -4.29 -10.52
N ALA A 103 10.06 -3.88 -11.49
CA ALA A 103 9.85 -2.62 -12.20
C ALA A 103 8.48 -2.60 -12.91
N GLY A 104 8.14 -3.65 -13.63
CA GLY A 104 6.84 -3.79 -14.29
C GLY A 104 5.67 -3.83 -13.30
N LEU A 105 5.84 -4.48 -12.14
CA LEU A 105 4.82 -4.47 -11.07
C LEU A 105 4.58 -3.07 -10.53
N LEU A 106 5.63 -2.28 -10.28
CA LEU A 106 5.53 -0.90 -9.81
C LEU A 106 4.87 0.02 -10.85
N GLN A 107 5.18 -0.17 -12.15
CA GLN A 107 4.49 0.55 -13.22
C GLN A 107 2.99 0.23 -13.26
N ARG A 108 2.63 -1.05 -13.17
CA ARG A 108 1.24 -1.47 -13.07
C ARG A 108 0.55 -0.93 -11.81
N LEU A 109 1.24 -0.94 -10.67
CA LEU A 109 0.72 -0.36 -9.43
C LEU A 109 0.29 1.09 -9.65
N CYS A 110 1.10 1.90 -10.32
CA CYS A 110 0.77 3.28 -10.63
C CYS A 110 -0.34 3.40 -11.67
N ALA A 111 -0.32 2.60 -12.74
CA ALA A 111 -1.28 2.68 -13.81
C ALA A 111 -2.68 2.22 -13.38
N GLU A 112 -2.74 1.07 -12.72
CA GLU A 112 -3.97 0.38 -12.33
C GLU A 112 -4.41 0.70 -10.89
N GLN A 113 -3.62 1.46 -10.14
CA GLN A 113 -3.84 1.77 -8.73
C GLN A 113 -4.06 0.49 -7.90
N LEU A 114 -3.08 -0.41 -7.97
CA LEU A 114 -3.12 -1.68 -7.24
C LEU A 114 -2.90 -1.47 -5.75
N LEU A 115 -3.74 -2.09 -4.94
CA LEU A 115 -3.55 -2.15 -3.49
C LEU A 115 -2.73 -3.40 -3.14
N LEU A 116 -1.59 -3.21 -2.48
CA LEU A 116 -0.73 -4.29 -2.01
C LEU A 116 -1.10 -4.70 -0.60
N ALA A 117 -1.12 -6.00 -0.36
CA ALA A 117 -1.29 -6.58 0.96
C ALA A 117 -0.08 -7.45 1.35
N SER A 118 0.04 -7.75 2.63
CA SER A 118 1.09 -8.59 3.18
C SER A 118 0.52 -9.87 3.77
N SER A 119 1.03 -11.00 3.31
CA SER A 119 0.70 -12.33 3.84
C SER A 119 1.96 -12.94 4.47
N THR A 120 2.36 -12.44 5.63
CA THR A 120 3.57 -12.88 6.34
C THR A 120 3.28 -13.67 7.61
N THR A 121 2.02 -13.70 8.06
CA THR A 121 1.60 -14.45 9.25
C THR A 121 1.55 -15.94 8.93
N GLU A 122 2.16 -16.75 9.77
CA GLU A 122 2.13 -18.22 9.72
C GLU A 122 1.46 -18.77 11.00
N GLY A 123 0.81 -19.93 10.91
CA GLY A 123 -0.02 -20.48 11.98
C GLY A 123 0.74 -20.83 13.27
N GLN A 124 2.02 -21.07 13.17
CA GLN A 124 2.93 -21.26 14.30
C GLN A 124 3.54 -19.90 14.67
N SER A 125 2.80 -19.08 15.35
CA SER A 125 3.22 -17.73 15.69
C SER A 125 4.55 -17.67 16.47
N GLY A 126 5.34 -16.73 16.18
CA GLY A 126 6.56 -16.49 16.95
C GLY A 126 7.41 -15.38 16.35
N GLY A 127 6.97 -14.81 15.24
CA GLY A 127 7.62 -13.62 14.69
C GLY A 127 9.05 -13.84 14.19
N ASN A 128 9.45 -15.07 13.88
CA ASN A 128 10.75 -15.30 13.25
C ASN A 128 10.67 -14.90 11.76
N VAL A 129 10.85 -13.62 11.50
CA VAL A 129 10.83 -13.04 10.15
C VAL A 129 11.96 -13.53 9.22
N ARG A 130 12.88 -14.33 9.75
CA ARG A 130 14.01 -14.88 8.99
C ARG A 130 13.75 -16.30 8.46
N SER A 131 12.66 -16.94 8.87
CA SER A 131 12.26 -18.27 8.42
C SER A 131 10.80 -18.25 7.97
N SER A 132 10.46 -19.19 7.10
CA SER A 132 9.10 -19.45 6.66
C SER A 132 8.84 -20.94 6.76
N GLU A 133 7.70 -21.33 7.31
CA GLU A 133 7.26 -22.71 7.34
C GLU A 133 6.52 -23.11 6.05
N ALA A 134 6.10 -22.12 5.25
CA ALA A 134 5.47 -22.39 3.97
C ALA A 134 6.53 -22.83 2.96
N PRO A 135 6.47 -24.08 2.45
CA PRO A 135 7.45 -24.57 1.50
C PRO A 135 7.34 -23.81 0.17
N VAL A 136 8.49 -23.44 -0.36
CA VAL A 136 8.60 -22.95 -1.74
C VAL A 136 9.00 -24.15 -2.60
N VAL A 137 8.12 -24.55 -3.52
CA VAL A 137 8.36 -25.68 -4.42
C VAL A 137 8.84 -25.16 -5.76
N HIS A 138 9.96 -25.72 -6.24
CA HIS A 138 10.55 -25.40 -7.53
C HIS A 138 10.38 -26.61 -8.47
N GLU A 139 9.53 -26.49 -9.47
CA GLU A 139 9.27 -27.55 -10.45
C GLU A 139 9.21 -26.98 -11.87
N GLY A 140 9.99 -27.55 -12.79
CA GLY A 140 9.94 -27.19 -14.21
C GLY A 140 10.11 -25.70 -14.51
N GLY A 141 10.94 -24.98 -13.76
CA GLY A 141 11.13 -23.52 -13.91
C GLY A 141 10.00 -22.67 -13.34
N ARG A 142 9.05 -23.30 -12.66
CA ARG A 142 7.98 -22.61 -11.92
C ARG A 142 8.26 -22.64 -10.44
N ILE A 143 7.79 -21.59 -9.75
CA ILE A 143 7.80 -21.48 -8.29
C ILE A 143 6.35 -21.53 -7.84
N SER A 144 6.05 -22.42 -6.89
CA SER A 144 4.76 -22.43 -6.20
C SER A 144 4.95 -22.24 -4.70
N LEU A 145 4.02 -21.53 -4.10
CA LEU A 145 3.98 -21.26 -2.66
C LEU A 145 2.52 -21.42 -2.20
N GLU A 146 2.30 -22.30 -1.24
CA GLU A 146 1.03 -22.40 -0.54
C GLU A 146 1.20 -21.91 0.89
N ARG A 147 0.42 -20.93 1.29
CA ARG A 147 0.43 -20.39 2.64
C ARG A 147 -0.99 -20.15 3.15
N ARG A 148 -1.26 -20.58 4.38
CA ARG A 148 -2.48 -20.27 5.12
C ARG A 148 -2.15 -19.18 6.14
N ALA A 149 -2.38 -17.94 5.78
CA ALA A 149 -2.22 -16.82 6.68
C ALA A 149 -3.53 -16.56 7.45
N SER A 150 -3.45 -16.47 8.78
CA SER A 150 -4.60 -16.13 9.61
C SER A 150 -4.97 -14.64 9.50
N VAL A 151 -3.99 -13.81 9.20
CA VAL A 151 -4.15 -12.36 8.99
C VAL A 151 -3.36 -11.93 7.75
N ILE A 152 -4.02 -11.11 6.93
CA ILE A 152 -3.41 -10.45 5.77
C ILE A 152 -3.59 -8.95 5.96
N SER A 153 -2.48 -8.22 5.88
CA SER A 153 -2.45 -6.76 6.10
C SER A 153 -1.77 -6.02 4.93
#